data_96d3bc607575657a5553d53a84a27287
#
_entry.id   96d3bc607575657a5553d53a84a27287
#
_cell.length_a   1.000
_cell.length_b   1.000
_cell.length_c   1.000
_cell.angle_alpha   90.00
_cell.angle_beta   90.00
_cell.angle_gamma   90.00
#
_symmetry.space_group_name_H-M   'P 1'
#
loop_
_entity.id
_entity.type
_entity.pdbx_description
1 polymer ?
#
loop_
_entity_poly.entity_id
_entity_poly.type
_entity_poly.pdbx_seq_one_letter_code
_entity_poly.pdbx_strand_id
1 'polypeptide(L)'
;MLLLNIVFLIIIIGLSLYLFVFNKNINFELKRPYYAVYLRTGDLYFGHLCKFFSKYTLTNIYFLQRDEKGELSLQKFEQSAYQPEDKMILNKENIVWFSKIKNESPLIPVLEGKQTPTPTTVPFETPTTE
;
A
#
# COMPACT_ATOMS: atom_id res chain seq x y z
N MET A 1 -52.82 -2.98 -15.31
CA MET A 1 -51.54 -2.92 -16.08
C MET A 1 -50.50 -2.04 -15.39
N LEU A 2 -50.83 -0.81 -15.02
CA LEU A 2 -49.84 0.12 -14.40
C LEU A 2 -49.32 -0.38 -13.03
N LEU A 3 -50.19 -0.86 -12.15
CA LEU A 3 -49.81 -1.43 -10.84
C LEU A 3 -48.89 -2.65 -10.96
N LEU A 4 -49.11 -3.53 -11.93
CA LEU A 4 -48.32 -4.71 -12.17
C LEU A 4 -46.88 -4.35 -12.61
N ASN A 5 -46.74 -3.31 -13.46
CA ASN A 5 -45.45 -2.83 -13.88
C ASN A 5 -44.68 -2.16 -12.74
N ILE A 6 -45.32 -1.44 -11.84
CA ILE A 6 -44.69 -0.83 -10.66
C ILE A 6 -44.16 -1.90 -9.72
N VAL A 7 -44.94 -2.94 -9.45
CA VAL A 7 -44.52 -4.06 -8.58
C VAL A 7 -43.29 -4.77 -9.20
N PHE A 8 -43.33 -5.03 -10.51
CA PHE A 8 -42.23 -5.67 -11.19
C PHE A 8 -40.95 -4.85 -11.14
N LEU A 9 -41.07 -3.51 -11.29
CA LEU A 9 -39.91 -2.58 -11.17
C LEU A 9 -39.30 -2.61 -9.78
N ILE A 10 -40.12 -2.63 -8.72
CA ILE A 10 -39.66 -2.70 -7.34
C ILE A 10 -38.93 -4.01 -7.06
N ILE A 11 -39.41 -5.12 -7.62
CA ILE A 11 -38.78 -6.44 -7.48
C ILE A 11 -37.39 -6.44 -8.17
N ILE A 12 -37.27 -5.85 -9.36
CA ILE A 12 -35.99 -5.77 -10.08
C ILE A 12 -34.99 -4.91 -9.30
N ILE A 13 -35.42 -3.76 -8.77
CA ILE A 13 -34.57 -2.87 -7.97
C ILE A 13 -34.14 -3.58 -6.68
N GLY A 14 -35.06 -4.27 -5.99
CA GLY A 14 -34.75 -5.03 -4.79
C GLY A 14 -33.77 -6.17 -5.05
N LEU A 15 -33.95 -6.91 -6.15
CA LEU A 15 -33.07 -8.00 -6.54
C LEU A 15 -31.68 -7.48 -6.94
N SER A 16 -31.63 -6.34 -7.63
CA SER A 16 -30.37 -5.69 -8.01
C SER A 16 -29.58 -5.21 -6.79
N LEU A 17 -30.25 -4.59 -5.81
CA LEU A 17 -29.64 -4.17 -4.55
C LEU A 17 -29.19 -5.40 -3.73
N TYR A 18 -30.00 -6.46 -3.69
CA TYR A 18 -29.65 -7.71 -3.02
C TYR A 18 -28.37 -8.31 -3.62
N LEU A 19 -28.31 -8.44 -4.95
CA LEU A 19 -27.12 -8.95 -5.65
C LEU A 19 -25.91 -8.04 -5.43
N PHE A 20 -26.10 -6.72 -5.40
CA PHE A 20 -25.02 -5.77 -5.15
C PHE A 20 -24.48 -5.85 -3.71
N VAL A 21 -25.35 -6.04 -2.72
CA VAL A 21 -24.95 -6.15 -1.31
C VAL A 21 -24.33 -7.52 -1.00
N PHE A 22 -24.90 -8.61 -1.56
CA PHE A 22 -24.38 -9.96 -1.34
C PHE A 22 -23.19 -10.30 -2.22
N ASN A 23 -22.99 -9.61 -3.33
CA ASN A 23 -21.83 -9.78 -4.21
C ASN A 23 -20.58 -9.03 -3.70
N LYS A 24 -20.57 -8.59 -2.44
CA LYS A 24 -19.37 -8.10 -1.73
C LYS A 24 -18.26 -9.15 -1.61
N ASN A 25 -18.53 -10.41 -2.01
CA ASN A 25 -17.51 -11.44 -2.22
C ASN A 25 -16.90 -11.43 -3.62
N ILE A 26 -17.25 -10.49 -4.49
CA ILE A 26 -16.34 -10.14 -5.55
C ILE A 26 -15.15 -9.50 -4.83
N ASN A 27 -14.16 -10.31 -4.53
CA ASN A 27 -12.79 -9.89 -4.36
C ASN A 27 -12.38 -9.20 -5.67
N PHE A 28 -12.91 -8.02 -5.90
CA PHE A 28 -12.29 -7.05 -6.75
C PHE A 28 -11.06 -6.63 -5.94
N GLU A 29 -10.08 -7.51 -5.93
CA GLU A 29 -8.71 -7.17 -5.59
C GLU A 29 -8.25 -6.21 -6.69
N LEU A 30 -8.77 -5.00 -6.63
CA LEU A 30 -8.16 -3.83 -7.23
C LEU A 30 -6.77 -3.83 -6.61
N LYS A 31 -5.85 -4.44 -7.34
CA LYS A 31 -4.44 -4.54 -6.96
C LYS A 31 -3.96 -3.10 -6.77
N ARG A 32 -4.09 -2.60 -5.53
CA ARG A 32 -3.72 -1.22 -5.21
C ARG A 32 -2.24 -1.08 -5.50
N PRO A 33 -1.82 -0.05 -6.24
CA PRO A 33 -0.42 0.12 -6.54
C PRO A 33 0.36 0.42 -5.25
N TYR A 34 1.57 -0.10 -5.18
CA TYR A 34 2.54 0.28 -4.16
C TYR A 34 3.26 1.57 -4.55
N TYR A 35 3.57 2.35 -3.55
CA TYR A 35 4.34 3.59 -3.67
C TYR A 35 5.56 3.54 -2.75
N ALA A 36 6.64 4.13 -3.20
CA ALA A 36 7.76 4.53 -2.38
C ALA A 36 7.51 5.97 -1.94
N VAL A 37 7.63 6.25 -0.65
CA VAL A 37 7.40 7.56 -0.03
C VAL A 37 8.62 7.96 0.77
N TYR A 38 9.27 9.05 0.37
CA TYR A 38 10.45 9.58 1.06
C TYR A 38 10.08 10.80 1.88
N LEU A 39 10.44 10.76 3.16
CA LEU A 39 10.12 11.80 4.13
C LEU A 39 11.32 12.71 4.37
N ARG A 40 11.06 13.92 4.88
CA ARG A 40 12.10 14.89 5.29
C ARG A 40 13.00 14.38 6.42
N THR A 41 12.53 13.41 7.19
CA THR A 41 13.31 12.71 8.21
C THR A 41 14.44 11.85 7.65
N GLY A 42 14.44 11.62 6.32
CA GLY A 42 15.38 10.72 5.65
C GLY A 42 14.88 9.28 5.54
N ASP A 43 13.69 9.01 6.04
CA ASP A 43 13.10 7.67 6.02
C ASP A 43 12.42 7.38 4.68
N LEU A 44 12.55 6.15 4.22
CA LEU A 44 11.91 5.63 3.01
C LEU A 44 10.92 4.53 3.39
N TYR A 45 9.66 4.77 3.09
CA TYR A 45 8.56 3.84 3.31
C TYR A 45 7.99 3.32 2.00
N PHE A 46 7.48 2.10 2.03
CA PHE A 46 6.78 1.46 0.92
C PHE A 46 5.39 1.06 1.39
N GLY A 47 4.38 1.23 0.56
CA GLY A 47 3.00 0.85 0.90
C GLY A 47 1.98 1.35 -0.10
N HIS A 48 0.71 1.14 0.24
CA HIS A 48 -0.40 1.68 -0.53
C HIS A 48 -0.71 3.10 -0.09
N LEU A 49 -0.44 4.07 -0.95
CA LEU A 49 -0.68 5.48 -0.68
C LEU A 49 -2.09 5.87 -1.14
N CYS A 50 -2.88 6.41 -0.22
CA CYS A 50 -4.19 6.98 -0.49
C CYS A 50 -4.19 8.46 -0.12
N LYS A 51 -4.64 9.32 -1.05
CA LYS A 51 -4.84 10.73 -0.80
C LYS A 51 -6.34 11.01 -0.66
N PHE A 52 -6.72 11.57 0.47
CA PHE A 52 -8.08 12.03 0.72
C PHE A 52 -8.04 13.46 1.23
N PHE A 53 -8.56 14.40 0.42
CA PHE A 53 -8.39 15.85 0.63
C PHE A 53 -6.90 16.22 0.80
N SER A 54 -6.53 16.77 1.95
CA SER A 54 -5.16 17.18 2.28
C SER A 54 -4.36 16.12 3.06
N LYS A 55 -4.99 14.97 3.38
CA LYS A 55 -4.37 13.91 4.16
C LYS A 55 -3.83 12.80 3.24
N TYR A 56 -2.62 12.38 3.52
CA TYR A 56 -2.01 11.21 2.90
C TYR A 56 -2.03 10.06 3.91
N THR A 57 -2.53 8.92 3.50
CA THR A 57 -2.57 7.71 4.34
C THR A 57 -1.80 6.62 3.65
N LEU A 58 -0.84 6.04 4.35
CA LEU A 58 -0.06 4.89 3.91
C LEU A 58 -0.54 3.65 4.66
N THR A 59 -0.74 2.55 3.95
CA THR A 59 -1.16 1.25 4.50
C THR A 59 -0.33 0.13 3.89
N ASN A 60 -0.31 -1.04 4.52
CA ASN A 60 0.58 -2.16 4.18
C ASN A 60 2.03 -1.69 4.09
N ILE A 61 2.52 -1.17 5.24
CA ILE A 61 3.72 -0.35 5.30
C ILE A 61 4.95 -1.21 5.54
N TYR A 62 5.96 -0.97 4.72
CA TYR A 62 7.31 -1.51 4.87
C TYR A 62 8.31 -0.36 4.92
N PHE A 63 9.43 -0.56 5.58
CA PHE A 63 10.53 0.40 5.64
C PHE A 63 11.88 -0.32 5.56
N LEU A 64 12.89 0.42 5.11
CA LEU A 64 14.25 -0.09 5.08
C LEU A 64 14.91 0.12 6.44
N GLN A 65 15.42 -0.96 7.01
CA GLN A 65 16.25 -0.93 8.21
C GLN A 65 17.65 -1.40 7.84
N ARG A 66 18.63 -0.71 8.40
CA ARG A 66 20.02 -1.14 8.30
C ARG A 66 20.38 -1.94 9.55
N ASP A 67 20.93 -3.13 9.36
CA ASP A 67 21.42 -3.95 10.44
C ASP A 67 22.80 -3.48 10.95
N GLU A 68 23.32 -4.15 12.00
CA GLU A 68 24.63 -3.83 12.57
C GLU A 68 25.79 -4.06 11.60
N LYS A 69 25.60 -4.87 10.56
CA LYS A 69 26.56 -5.16 9.49
C LYS A 69 26.48 -4.16 8.33
N GLY A 70 25.51 -3.24 8.39
CA GLY A 70 25.25 -2.27 7.34
C GLY A 70 24.40 -2.79 6.19
N GLU A 71 23.87 -4.01 6.27
CA GLU A 71 22.99 -4.57 5.27
C GLU A 71 21.58 -3.96 5.39
N LEU A 72 20.97 -3.65 4.25
CA LEU A 72 19.61 -3.13 4.19
C LEU A 72 18.61 -4.29 4.16
N SER A 73 17.71 -4.31 5.12
CA SER A 73 16.58 -5.24 5.16
C SER A 73 15.25 -4.50 5.10
N LEU A 74 14.29 -5.09 4.40
CA LEU A 74 12.93 -4.57 4.35
C LEU A 74 12.11 -5.17 5.48
N GLN A 75 11.59 -4.32 6.36
CA GLN A 75 10.79 -4.75 7.51
C GLN A 75 9.37 -4.24 7.42
N LYS A 76 8.42 -5.04 7.91
CA LYS A 76 7.03 -4.64 8.00
C LYS A 76 6.83 -3.73 9.21
N PHE A 77 6.15 -2.59 9.01
CA PHE A 77 5.99 -1.56 10.02
C PHE A 77 5.26 -2.06 11.27
N GLU A 78 4.22 -2.86 11.13
CA GLU A 78 3.48 -3.45 12.24
C GLU A 78 4.32 -4.39 13.12
N GLN A 79 5.47 -4.88 12.61
CA GLN A 79 6.40 -5.75 13.35
C GLN A 79 7.47 -4.96 14.12
N SER A 80 7.38 -3.63 14.10
CA SER A 80 8.23 -2.77 14.93
C SER A 80 8.01 -3.06 16.42
N ALA A 81 8.99 -2.72 17.27
CA ALA A 81 8.98 -3.04 18.69
C ALA A 81 7.75 -2.53 19.47
N TYR A 82 7.14 -1.42 19.01
CA TYR A 82 5.93 -0.84 19.62
C TYR A 82 4.61 -1.28 18.97
N GLN A 83 4.67 -2.23 17.99
CA GLN A 83 3.51 -2.86 17.33
C GLN A 83 2.43 -1.85 16.87
N PRO A 84 2.78 -0.90 15.99
CA PRO A 84 1.82 0.06 15.49
C PRO A 84 0.77 -0.60 14.60
N GLU A 85 -0.38 0.07 14.43
CA GLU A 85 -1.32 -0.30 13.37
C GLU A 85 -0.65 -0.15 11.99
N ASP A 86 -1.03 -1.01 11.04
CA ASP A 86 -0.55 -0.96 9.64
C ASP A 86 -1.20 0.21 8.88
N LYS A 87 -1.13 1.38 9.49
CA LYS A 87 -1.67 2.62 8.96
C LYS A 87 -0.89 3.83 9.48
N MET A 88 -0.39 4.64 8.57
CA MET A 88 0.31 5.88 8.90
C MET A 88 -0.35 7.07 8.21
N ILE A 89 -0.67 8.10 8.96
CA ILE A 89 -1.15 9.36 8.43
C ILE A 89 0.05 10.30 8.27
N LEU A 90 0.30 10.70 7.02
CA LEU A 90 1.43 11.54 6.67
C LEU A 90 0.98 13.00 6.49
N ASN A 91 1.74 13.93 7.07
CA ASN A 91 1.59 15.33 6.76
C ASN A 91 2.25 15.61 5.39
N LYS A 92 1.52 16.29 4.50
CA LYS A 92 2.00 16.66 3.16
C LYS A 92 3.37 17.38 3.20
N GLU A 93 3.59 18.23 4.19
CA GLU A 93 4.81 19.01 4.34
C GLU A 93 6.06 18.16 4.64
N ASN A 94 5.84 16.96 5.21
CA ASN A 94 6.92 16.03 5.52
C ASN A 94 7.27 15.10 4.36
N ILE A 95 6.46 15.07 3.30
CA ILE A 95 6.72 14.25 2.11
C ILE A 95 7.61 15.05 1.17
N VAL A 96 8.82 14.54 0.91
CA VAL A 96 9.73 15.11 -0.08
C VAL A 96 9.30 14.70 -1.49
N TRP A 97 9.08 13.39 -1.68
CA TRP A 97 8.55 12.83 -2.91
C TRP A 97 7.87 11.49 -2.65
N PHE A 98 7.04 11.08 -3.57
CA PHE A 98 6.53 9.72 -3.66
C PHE A 98 6.50 9.29 -5.13
N SER A 99 6.67 7.99 -5.36
CA SER A 99 6.67 7.41 -6.69
C SER A 99 5.95 6.07 -6.69
N LYS A 100 5.18 5.82 -7.75
CA LYS A 100 4.54 4.52 -7.94
C LYS A 100 5.60 3.47 -8.31
N ILE A 101 5.55 2.32 -7.64
CA ILE A 101 6.40 1.17 -7.95
C ILE A 101 5.80 0.44 -9.15
N LYS A 102 6.62 0.10 -10.13
CA LYS A 102 6.20 -0.70 -11.28
C LYS A 102 5.79 -2.10 -10.83
N ASN A 103 4.76 -2.66 -11.46
CA ASN A 103 4.26 -4.01 -11.12
C ASN A 103 5.32 -5.11 -11.33
N GLU A 104 6.26 -4.89 -12.26
CA GLU A 104 7.36 -5.79 -12.59
C GLU A 104 8.56 -5.65 -11.64
N SER A 105 8.47 -4.74 -10.66
CA SER A 105 9.55 -4.53 -9.69
C SER A 105 9.78 -5.78 -8.85
N PRO A 106 11.04 -6.18 -8.61
CA PRO A 106 11.37 -7.31 -7.74
C PRO A 106 10.95 -7.09 -6.28
N LEU A 107 10.63 -5.85 -5.89
CA LEU A 107 10.09 -5.54 -4.57
C LEU A 107 8.64 -5.99 -4.39
N ILE A 108 7.84 -6.06 -5.45
CA ILE A 108 6.41 -6.37 -5.34
C ILE A 108 6.13 -7.71 -4.68
N PRO A 109 6.79 -8.83 -5.05
CA PRO A 109 6.58 -10.11 -4.37
C PRO A 109 6.91 -10.07 -2.87
N VAL A 110 7.89 -9.27 -2.47
CA VAL A 110 8.27 -9.07 -1.06
C VAL A 110 7.19 -8.26 -0.33
N LEU A 111 6.74 -7.15 -0.92
CA LEU A 111 5.68 -6.30 -0.36
C LEU A 111 4.32 -7.02 -0.27
N GLU A 112 4.08 -8.00 -1.15
CA GLU A 112 2.90 -8.87 -1.11
C GLU A 112 3.07 -10.06 -0.13
N GLY A 113 4.21 -10.18 0.55
CA GLY A 113 4.50 -11.27 1.48
C GLY A 113 4.72 -12.63 0.82
N LYS A 114 4.94 -12.67 -0.49
CA LYS A 114 5.17 -13.90 -1.27
C LYS A 114 6.61 -14.38 -1.25
N GLN A 115 7.52 -13.48 -0.89
CA GLN A 115 8.96 -13.76 -0.78
C GLN A 115 9.51 -13.13 0.49
N THR A 116 10.44 -13.83 1.14
CA THR A 116 11.21 -13.26 2.25
C THR A 116 12.19 -12.23 1.69
N PRO A 117 12.35 -11.05 2.32
CA PRO A 117 13.34 -10.08 1.87
C PRO A 117 14.72 -10.71 1.91
N THR A 118 15.35 -10.84 0.75
CA THR A 118 16.76 -11.22 0.68
C THR A 118 17.59 -9.97 0.95
N PRO A 119 18.54 -10.00 1.90
CA PRO A 119 19.42 -8.87 2.13
C PRO A 119 20.16 -8.54 0.82
N THR A 120 19.90 -7.37 0.29
CA THR A 120 20.62 -6.89 -0.89
C THR A 120 21.85 -6.15 -0.40
N THR A 121 23.01 -6.76 -0.53
CA THR A 121 24.29 -6.06 -0.46
C THR A 121 24.39 -5.15 -1.67
N VAL A 122 24.05 -3.87 -1.50
CA VAL A 122 24.41 -2.85 -2.48
C VAL A 122 25.86 -2.49 -2.21
N PRO A 123 26.80 -2.75 -3.15
CA PRO A 123 28.16 -2.25 -2.99
C PRO A 123 28.09 -0.71 -2.97
N PHE A 124 28.40 -0.13 -1.83
CA PHE A 124 28.58 1.31 -1.73
C PHE A 124 29.94 1.63 -2.36
N GLU A 125 29.94 2.05 -3.62
CA GLU A 125 31.12 2.67 -4.21
C GLU A 125 31.37 3.98 -3.47
N THR A 126 32.39 3.96 -2.62
CA THR A 126 32.94 5.17 -2.01
C THR A 126 33.47 6.05 -3.15
N PRO A 127 33.01 7.30 -3.30
CA PRO A 127 33.62 8.19 -4.27
C PRO A 127 35.07 8.41 -3.86
N THR A 128 35.99 7.92 -4.70
CA THR A 128 37.40 8.20 -4.59
C THR A 128 37.60 9.69 -4.87
N THR A 129 37.89 10.46 -3.86
CA THR A 129 38.35 11.85 -4.00
C THR A 129 39.79 11.80 -4.54
N GLU A 130 39.96 12.18 -5.81
CA GLU A 130 41.19 12.70 -6.31
C GLU A 130 41.36 14.16 -5.90
#